data_c8b4309b27c59e4c9c69ac18b5d8edb9
#
_entry.id   c8b4309b27c59e4c9c69ac18b5d8edb9
#
_cell.length_a   1.000
_cell.length_b   1.000
_cell.length_c   1.000
_cell.angle_alpha   90.00
_cell.angle_beta   90.00
_cell.angle_gamma   90.00
#
_symmetry.space_group_name_H-M   'P 1'
#
loop_
_entity.id
_entity.type
_entity.pdbx_description
1 polymer ?
#
loop_
_entity_poly.entity_id
_entity_poly.type
_entity_poly.pdbx_seq_one_letter_code
_entity_poly.pdbx_strand_id
1 'polypeptide(L)'
;MSACKVRTRLLHCSWALVVAAAAHVADAAVLPEDRADVLYHQYDGGGVKIDGPSLLMRKKFAEKYSVSANYYVDLVSSASIDVVTTASPYKEERQQLGLGFDMLNGKTQYSVGFTNSDENDYTANQASFDISQDMFGDLTTVSFGFSRGWDEVRRRDDDEFAESVDRRTWRLGVSQIVTPTLMLGLSYELVSDEGFLNNPYRSVRYLDADSPVGYAYQKEVYPHTRVSNAASINARYFLPYRAAVYGEFRYFTDTWGIDSMTAKIGYTHPWREKWIFEAGYRFYDQAAADFYSDLFPRADAQNFLARDKELSTFTSHMITVGATYELPPLGWHFVQKSTVNLYYDQILYDYQDFRDVREGGTPGTEPAYSYDAGVIRLFFSGWF
;
A
#
# COMPACT_ATOMS: atom_id res chain seq x y z
N MET A 1 42.56 -19.89 11.43
CA MET A 1 41.43 -19.21 12.10
C MET A 1 40.83 -18.30 11.03
N SER A 2 39.82 -18.81 10.33
CA SER A 2 39.13 -18.09 9.26
C SER A 2 37.76 -17.68 9.81
N ALA A 3 37.55 -16.37 9.97
CA ALA A 3 36.27 -15.85 10.39
C ALA A 3 35.27 -15.96 9.24
N CYS A 4 34.33 -16.87 9.36
CA CYS A 4 33.18 -16.97 8.48
C CYS A 4 32.29 -15.74 8.72
N LYS A 5 32.32 -14.79 7.81
CA LYS A 5 31.38 -13.67 7.79
C LYS A 5 30.04 -14.19 7.25
N VAL A 6 29.17 -14.56 8.14
CA VAL A 6 27.74 -14.76 7.83
C VAL A 6 27.17 -13.40 7.45
N ARG A 7 26.89 -13.20 6.17
CA ARG A 7 26.18 -12.02 5.66
C ARG A 7 24.69 -12.34 5.72
N THR A 8 24.06 -11.99 6.83
CA THR A 8 22.59 -12.00 6.92
C THR A 8 22.05 -10.78 6.17
N ARG A 9 21.31 -11.00 5.10
CA ARG A 9 20.63 -9.96 4.35
C ARG A 9 19.14 -10.06 4.63
N LEU A 10 18.59 -8.98 5.17
CA LEU A 10 17.18 -8.88 5.56
C LEU A 10 16.36 -8.27 4.44
N LEU A 11 15.24 -8.90 4.15
CA LEU A 11 14.23 -8.37 3.27
C LEU A 11 13.19 -7.57 4.01
N HIS A 12 12.81 -6.47 3.41
CA HIS A 12 11.60 -5.75 3.71
C HIS A 12 10.62 -6.01 2.59
N CYS A 13 9.87 -7.07 2.74
CA CYS A 13 8.62 -7.15 2.02
C CYS A 13 7.53 -6.68 2.93
N SER A 14 6.82 -5.66 2.55
CA SER A 14 5.49 -5.27 2.97
C SER A 14 5.31 -3.78 3.23
N TRP A 15 6.23 -2.93 2.73
CA TRP A 15 5.71 -1.64 2.31
C TRP A 15 5.09 -1.84 0.93
N ALA A 16 4.12 -2.80 0.87
CA ALA A 16 3.14 -2.69 -0.16
C ALA A 16 2.65 -1.27 -0.08
N LEU A 17 3.17 -0.50 -1.05
CA LEU A 17 2.51 0.68 -1.49
C LEU A 17 1.11 0.76 -0.90
N VAL A 18 0.90 1.75 -0.05
CA VAL A 18 -0.30 2.52 -0.17
C VAL A 18 -0.18 3.24 -1.53
N VAL A 19 -0.12 2.47 -2.64
CA VAL A 19 -0.82 2.87 -3.84
C VAL A 19 -2.20 3.09 -3.28
N ALA A 20 -2.59 4.34 -3.24
CA ALA A 20 -3.94 4.71 -3.00
C ALA A 20 -4.80 3.61 -3.63
N ALA A 21 -5.35 2.69 -2.80
CA ALA A 21 -6.66 2.21 -3.08
C ALA A 21 -7.43 3.52 -3.15
N ALA A 22 -7.35 4.17 -4.32
CA ALA A 22 -8.31 5.15 -4.69
C ALA A 22 -9.58 4.40 -4.41
N ALA A 23 -10.31 4.83 -3.36
CA ALA A 23 -11.66 4.39 -3.18
C ALA A 23 -12.24 4.51 -4.57
N HIS A 24 -12.45 3.37 -5.22
CA HIS A 24 -13.10 3.37 -6.51
C HIS A 24 -14.50 3.87 -6.18
N VAL A 25 -14.66 5.19 -6.23
CA VAL A 25 -15.98 5.77 -6.38
C VAL A 25 -16.43 5.12 -7.68
N ALA A 26 -17.41 4.23 -7.58
CA ALA A 26 -17.94 3.57 -8.73
C ALA A 26 -18.40 4.68 -9.69
N ASP A 27 -17.64 4.87 -10.75
CA ASP A 27 -18.05 5.71 -11.86
C ASP A 27 -19.20 5.02 -12.57
N ALA A 28 -20.11 5.82 -13.09
CA ALA A 28 -21.13 5.34 -14.04
C ALA A 28 -20.47 4.41 -15.07
N ALA A 29 -21.15 3.34 -15.50
CA ALA A 29 -20.59 2.29 -16.36
C ALA A 29 -20.04 2.84 -17.70
N VAL A 30 -18.83 3.41 -17.62
CA VAL A 30 -18.09 3.99 -18.73
C VAL A 30 -16.71 3.33 -18.75
N LEU A 31 -16.30 2.83 -19.91
CA LEU A 31 -14.94 2.31 -20.05
C LEU A 31 -13.91 3.40 -19.75
N PRO A 32 -12.83 3.06 -19.03
CA PRO A 32 -11.74 3.97 -18.75
C PRO A 32 -11.18 4.58 -20.05
N GLU A 33 -10.80 5.86 -19.99
CA GLU A 33 -10.29 6.60 -21.15
C GLU A 33 -8.98 6.02 -21.71
N ASP A 34 -8.77 6.20 -23.03
CA ASP A 34 -7.51 5.91 -23.69
C ASP A 34 -6.42 6.82 -23.14
N ARG A 35 -5.43 6.26 -22.46
CA ARG A 35 -4.44 7.02 -21.71
C ARG A 35 -3.10 6.31 -21.60
N ALA A 36 -2.03 7.10 -21.61
CA ALA A 36 -0.71 6.67 -21.22
C ALA A 36 -0.19 7.56 -20.09
N ASP A 37 0.35 6.93 -19.04
CA ASP A 37 0.99 7.61 -17.92
C ASP A 37 2.43 7.14 -17.78
N VAL A 38 3.33 8.09 -17.51
CA VAL A 38 4.70 7.83 -17.09
C VAL A 38 4.88 8.47 -15.73
N LEU A 39 5.17 7.68 -14.71
CA LEU A 39 5.35 8.12 -13.33
C LEU A 39 6.80 7.90 -12.91
N TYR A 40 7.38 8.84 -12.19
CA TYR A 40 8.51 8.64 -11.29
C TYR A 40 8.04 8.90 -9.86
N HIS A 41 8.40 8.00 -8.97
CA HIS A 41 8.09 8.13 -7.54
C HIS A 41 9.36 7.97 -6.72
N GLN A 42 9.38 8.60 -5.55
CA GLN A 42 10.42 8.45 -4.55
C GLN A 42 9.78 8.49 -3.16
N TYR A 43 10.14 7.54 -2.32
CA TYR A 43 9.91 7.52 -0.88
C TYR A 43 11.26 7.62 -0.18
N ASP A 44 11.35 8.45 0.88
CA ASP A 44 12.53 8.58 1.72
C ASP A 44 12.10 8.79 3.16
N GLY A 45 12.39 7.84 4.05
CA GLY A 45 12.01 7.92 5.46
C GLY A 45 12.34 6.67 6.26
N GLY A 46 12.57 6.81 7.57
CA GLY A 46 12.87 5.71 8.48
C GLY A 46 14.11 4.89 8.09
N GLY A 47 15.05 5.47 7.31
CA GLY A 47 16.23 4.79 6.81
C GLY A 47 15.95 3.91 5.57
N VAL A 48 14.77 4.02 4.96
CA VAL A 48 14.41 3.35 3.70
C VAL A 48 14.27 4.39 2.60
N LYS A 49 14.88 4.14 1.46
CA LYS A 49 14.66 4.89 0.24
C LYS A 49 14.18 3.95 -0.86
N ILE A 50 13.07 4.31 -1.50
CA ILE A 50 12.49 3.58 -2.63
C ILE A 50 12.27 4.58 -3.75
N ASP A 51 12.72 4.29 -4.95
CA ASP A 51 12.43 5.11 -6.10
C ASP A 51 12.34 4.27 -7.37
N GLY A 52 11.62 4.77 -8.36
CA GLY A 52 11.53 4.07 -9.64
C GLY A 52 10.50 4.64 -10.59
N PRO A 53 10.53 4.17 -11.85
CA PRO A 53 9.57 4.52 -12.87
C PRO A 53 8.36 3.59 -12.88
N SER A 54 7.23 4.11 -13.37
CA SER A 54 6.06 3.32 -13.74
C SER A 54 5.49 3.78 -15.06
N LEU A 55 4.99 2.85 -15.85
CA LEU A 55 4.32 3.09 -17.12
C LEU A 55 2.95 2.42 -17.09
N LEU A 56 1.90 3.15 -17.43
CA LEU A 56 0.57 2.63 -17.69
C LEU A 56 0.15 2.98 -19.11
N MET A 57 -0.39 2.01 -19.84
CA MET A 57 -1.07 2.24 -21.11
C MET A 57 -2.45 1.59 -21.08
N ARG A 58 -3.43 2.31 -21.64
CA ARG A 58 -4.81 1.82 -21.77
C ARG A 58 -5.39 2.20 -23.11
N LYS A 59 -6.10 1.26 -23.74
CA LYS A 59 -6.73 1.46 -25.05
C LYS A 59 -8.10 0.81 -25.11
N LYS A 60 -9.09 1.57 -25.55
CA LYS A 60 -10.45 1.10 -25.85
C LYS A 60 -10.54 0.55 -27.26
N PHE A 61 -11.43 -0.42 -27.43
CA PHE A 61 -11.77 -1.02 -28.72
C PHE A 61 -13.29 -1.15 -28.83
N ALA A 62 -13.82 -0.77 -30.01
CA ALA A 62 -15.25 -0.88 -30.32
C ALA A 62 -16.17 -0.27 -29.23
N GLU A 63 -15.69 0.71 -28.47
CA GLU A 63 -16.41 1.38 -27.37
C GLU A 63 -17.01 0.42 -26.32
N LYS A 64 -16.60 -0.82 -26.35
CA LYS A 64 -17.13 -1.90 -25.53
C LYS A 64 -16.06 -2.64 -24.73
N TYR A 65 -14.81 -2.57 -25.16
CA TYR A 65 -13.69 -3.26 -24.56
C TYR A 65 -12.54 -2.28 -24.27
N SER A 66 -11.82 -2.52 -23.20
CA SER A 66 -10.57 -1.80 -22.89
C SER A 66 -9.51 -2.82 -22.50
N VAL A 67 -8.27 -2.59 -22.93
CA VAL A 67 -7.09 -3.33 -22.49
C VAL A 67 -6.13 -2.37 -21.82
N SER A 68 -5.55 -2.79 -20.72
CA SER A 68 -4.50 -2.02 -20.04
C SER A 68 -3.28 -2.89 -19.74
N ALA A 69 -2.12 -2.25 -19.75
CA ALA A 69 -0.87 -2.83 -19.29
C ALA A 69 -0.15 -1.82 -18.41
N ASN A 70 0.39 -2.26 -17.30
CA ASN A 70 1.25 -1.44 -16.45
C ASN A 70 2.54 -2.17 -16.14
N TYR A 71 3.62 -1.40 -16.09
CA TYR A 71 4.94 -1.86 -15.67
C TYR A 71 5.46 -0.90 -14.59
N TYR A 72 6.00 -1.46 -13.51
CA TYR A 72 6.39 -0.71 -12.33
C TYR A 72 7.71 -1.26 -11.81
N VAL A 73 8.62 -0.38 -11.41
CA VAL A 73 9.93 -0.74 -10.85
C VAL A 73 10.12 0.01 -9.54
N ASP A 74 10.56 -0.70 -8.50
CA ASP A 74 11.07 -0.16 -7.25
C ASP A 74 12.54 -0.50 -7.10
N LEU A 75 13.37 0.52 -6.92
CA LEU A 75 14.77 0.40 -6.50
C LEU A 75 14.82 0.69 -4.99
N VAL A 76 14.95 -0.35 -4.19
CA VAL A 76 14.91 -0.27 -2.74
C VAL A 76 16.32 -0.20 -2.16
N SER A 77 16.57 0.80 -1.31
CA SER A 77 17.78 0.92 -0.50
C SER A 77 17.37 1.01 0.96
N SER A 78 17.78 0.06 1.80
CA SER A 78 17.34 0.02 3.19
C SER A 78 18.48 -0.01 4.18
N ALA A 79 18.43 0.92 5.12
CA ALA A 79 19.20 1.00 6.35
C ALA A 79 18.26 1.32 7.53
N SER A 80 17.03 0.77 7.53
CA SER A 80 16.04 0.98 8.58
C SER A 80 16.54 0.46 9.93
N ILE A 81 15.86 0.85 11.01
CA ILE A 81 16.23 0.44 12.37
C ILE A 81 16.33 -1.09 12.51
N ASP A 82 15.43 -1.84 11.88
CA ASP A 82 15.44 -3.30 11.90
C ASP A 82 16.67 -3.86 11.19
N VAL A 83 17.07 -3.24 10.08
CA VAL A 83 18.26 -3.63 9.30
C VAL A 83 19.54 -3.33 10.05
N VAL A 84 19.71 -2.10 10.56
CA VAL A 84 20.98 -1.69 11.20
C VAL A 84 21.21 -2.36 12.55
N THR A 85 20.16 -2.86 13.20
CA THR A 85 20.28 -3.54 14.50
C THR A 85 20.52 -5.04 14.40
N THR A 86 20.12 -5.68 13.29
CA THR A 86 20.20 -7.15 13.12
C THR A 86 20.96 -7.56 11.87
N ALA A 87 21.24 -6.65 10.93
CA ALA A 87 21.87 -6.95 9.63
C ALA A 87 22.70 -5.79 9.08
N SER A 88 23.03 -5.85 7.80
CA SER A 88 23.72 -4.80 7.04
C SER A 88 22.74 -4.14 6.06
N PRO A 89 22.90 -2.84 5.76
CA PRO A 89 22.14 -2.16 4.71
C PRO A 89 22.22 -2.91 3.37
N TYR A 90 21.13 -2.92 2.63
CA TYR A 90 21.01 -3.66 1.36
C TYR A 90 20.33 -2.83 0.27
N LYS A 91 20.45 -3.33 -0.95
CA LYS A 91 19.72 -2.83 -2.12
C LYS A 91 18.99 -3.97 -2.80
N GLU A 92 17.79 -3.67 -3.28
CA GLU A 92 16.91 -4.61 -3.94
C GLU A 92 16.18 -3.94 -5.10
N GLU A 93 15.77 -4.74 -6.06
CA GLU A 93 14.94 -4.31 -7.18
C GLU A 93 13.68 -5.17 -7.19
N ARG A 94 12.53 -4.52 -7.32
CA ARG A 94 11.24 -5.14 -7.52
C ARG A 94 10.71 -4.71 -8.88
N GLN A 95 10.25 -5.67 -9.68
CA GLN A 95 9.58 -5.43 -10.94
C GLN A 95 8.16 -5.98 -10.90
N GLN A 96 7.20 -5.21 -11.41
CA GLN A 96 5.81 -5.65 -11.47
C GLN A 96 5.25 -5.39 -12.87
N LEU A 97 4.59 -6.41 -13.42
CA LEU A 97 3.80 -6.34 -14.64
C LEU A 97 2.34 -6.61 -14.32
N GLY A 98 1.45 -5.73 -14.79
CA GLY A 98 0.00 -5.91 -14.69
C GLY A 98 -0.65 -5.86 -16.06
N LEU A 99 -1.64 -6.70 -16.28
CA LEU A 99 -2.50 -6.73 -17.47
C LEU A 99 -3.96 -6.64 -17.03
N GLY A 100 -4.75 -5.84 -17.74
CA GLY A 100 -6.17 -5.67 -17.46
C GLY A 100 -7.00 -5.73 -18.74
N PHE A 101 -8.20 -6.26 -18.60
CA PHE A 101 -9.22 -6.28 -19.64
C PHE A 101 -10.56 -5.89 -19.04
N ASP A 102 -11.21 -4.89 -19.65
CA ASP A 102 -12.53 -4.42 -19.25
C ASP A 102 -13.52 -4.66 -20.40
N MET A 103 -14.75 -5.01 -20.05
CA MET A 103 -15.88 -5.15 -20.97
C MET A 103 -17.10 -4.41 -20.43
N LEU A 104 -17.66 -3.53 -21.23
CA LEU A 104 -18.91 -2.84 -20.93
C LEU A 104 -20.07 -3.50 -21.67
N ASN A 105 -21.10 -3.90 -20.94
CA ASN A 105 -22.33 -4.45 -21.48
C ASN A 105 -23.55 -3.74 -20.90
N GLY A 106 -24.09 -2.78 -21.64
CA GLY A 106 -25.13 -1.89 -21.15
C GLY A 106 -24.62 -1.03 -19.99
N LYS A 107 -25.16 -1.25 -18.79
CA LYS A 107 -24.80 -0.57 -17.55
C LYS A 107 -23.93 -1.42 -16.62
N THR A 108 -23.42 -2.54 -17.12
CA THR A 108 -22.57 -3.46 -16.37
C THR A 108 -21.16 -3.43 -16.95
N GLN A 109 -20.18 -3.18 -16.12
CA GLN A 109 -18.77 -3.33 -16.45
C GLN A 109 -18.24 -4.59 -15.79
N TYR A 110 -17.50 -5.38 -16.55
CA TYR A 110 -16.73 -6.54 -16.12
C TYR A 110 -15.26 -6.24 -16.31
N SER A 111 -14.45 -6.55 -15.30
CA SER A 111 -13.01 -6.34 -15.36
C SER A 111 -12.29 -7.63 -14.94
N VAL A 112 -11.25 -7.97 -15.65
CA VAL A 112 -10.34 -9.09 -15.32
C VAL A 112 -8.93 -8.55 -15.30
N GLY A 113 -8.16 -8.92 -14.29
CA GLY A 113 -6.78 -8.48 -14.13
C GLY A 113 -5.84 -9.64 -13.80
N PHE A 114 -4.60 -9.49 -14.22
CA PHE A 114 -3.49 -10.33 -13.79
C PHE A 114 -2.30 -9.46 -13.45
N THR A 115 -1.64 -9.73 -12.32
CA THR A 115 -0.44 -9.04 -11.89
C THR A 115 0.61 -10.06 -11.47
N ASN A 116 1.83 -9.86 -11.93
CA ASN A 116 3.02 -10.56 -11.47
C ASN A 116 4.00 -9.54 -10.90
N SER A 117 4.57 -9.81 -9.73
CA SER A 117 5.63 -9.03 -9.09
C SER A 117 6.76 -9.96 -8.74
N ASP A 118 7.97 -9.57 -9.08
CA ASP A 118 9.17 -10.36 -8.86
C ASP A 118 10.22 -9.54 -8.11
N GLU A 119 10.73 -10.13 -7.04
CA GLU A 119 11.85 -9.68 -6.23
C GLU A 119 12.85 -10.82 -6.13
N ASN A 120 14.01 -10.59 -5.55
CA ASN A 120 15.07 -11.62 -5.50
C ASN A 120 14.67 -12.90 -4.74
N ASP A 121 13.75 -12.81 -3.79
CA ASP A 121 13.33 -13.91 -2.92
C ASP A 121 11.82 -13.87 -2.59
N TYR A 122 11.07 -13.09 -3.37
CA TYR A 122 9.62 -13.07 -3.30
C TYR A 122 9.03 -12.91 -4.70
N THR A 123 8.19 -13.86 -5.09
CA THR A 123 7.43 -13.79 -6.35
C THR A 123 5.95 -13.80 -6.03
N ALA A 124 5.22 -12.75 -6.41
CA ALA A 124 3.78 -12.64 -6.20
C ALA A 124 3.03 -12.70 -7.52
N ASN A 125 1.95 -13.47 -7.54
CA ASN A 125 1.01 -13.53 -8.65
C ASN A 125 -0.40 -13.25 -8.13
N GLN A 126 -1.20 -12.51 -8.89
CA GLN A 126 -2.58 -12.24 -8.55
C GLN A 126 -3.46 -12.24 -9.81
N ALA A 127 -4.60 -12.91 -9.72
CA ALA A 127 -5.69 -12.77 -10.68
C ALA A 127 -6.88 -12.09 -9.99
N SER A 128 -7.58 -11.21 -10.72
CA SER A 128 -8.76 -10.50 -10.21
C SER A 128 -9.92 -10.55 -11.20
N PHE A 129 -11.11 -10.47 -10.64
CA PHE A 129 -12.37 -10.29 -11.35
C PHE A 129 -13.20 -9.27 -10.59
N ASP A 130 -13.69 -8.26 -11.30
CA ASP A 130 -14.54 -7.23 -10.73
C ASP A 130 -15.77 -7.05 -11.63
N ILE A 131 -16.93 -6.77 -11.03
CA ILE A 131 -18.17 -6.41 -11.71
C ILE A 131 -18.74 -5.17 -11.04
N SER A 132 -19.20 -4.20 -11.83
CA SER A 132 -19.96 -3.06 -11.36
C SER A 132 -21.22 -2.86 -12.20
N GLN A 133 -22.31 -2.47 -11.55
CA GLN A 133 -23.61 -2.28 -12.16
C GLN A 133 -24.22 -0.95 -11.75
N ASP A 134 -24.56 -0.13 -12.74
CA ASP A 134 -25.32 1.10 -12.52
C ASP A 134 -26.81 0.81 -12.48
N MET A 135 -27.49 1.42 -11.52
CA MET A 135 -28.90 1.24 -11.21
C MET A 135 -29.59 2.59 -10.99
N PHE A 136 -30.93 2.57 -11.01
CA PHE A 136 -31.77 3.72 -10.64
C PHE A 136 -31.43 5.00 -11.41
N GLY A 137 -31.27 4.90 -12.75
CA GLY A 137 -30.93 6.06 -13.60
C GLY A 137 -29.51 6.56 -13.38
N ASP A 138 -28.59 5.64 -13.10
CA ASP A 138 -27.15 5.88 -12.88
C ASP A 138 -26.86 6.67 -11.59
N LEU A 139 -27.82 6.68 -10.65
CA LEU A 139 -27.63 7.32 -9.35
C LEU A 139 -26.95 6.40 -8.32
N THR A 140 -27.05 5.08 -8.53
CA THR A 140 -26.47 4.07 -7.64
C THR A 140 -25.59 3.14 -8.43
N THR A 141 -24.35 2.91 -8.00
CA THR A 141 -23.49 1.87 -8.55
C THR A 141 -23.20 0.85 -7.45
N VAL A 142 -23.39 -0.42 -7.77
CA VAL A 142 -23.03 -1.55 -6.90
C VAL A 142 -21.85 -2.27 -7.54
N SER A 143 -20.83 -2.60 -6.75
CA SER A 143 -19.66 -3.32 -7.22
C SER A 143 -19.36 -4.54 -6.34
N PHE A 144 -18.84 -5.58 -6.99
CA PHE A 144 -18.26 -6.75 -6.36
C PHE A 144 -16.92 -7.05 -7.01
N GLY A 145 -15.90 -7.33 -6.18
CA GLY A 145 -14.59 -7.73 -6.64
C GLY A 145 -14.14 -8.99 -5.91
N PHE A 146 -13.42 -9.84 -6.62
CA PHE A 146 -12.73 -10.99 -6.10
C PHE A 146 -11.31 -11.03 -6.67
N SER A 147 -10.31 -11.27 -5.81
CA SER A 147 -8.96 -11.58 -6.27
C SER A 147 -8.37 -12.74 -5.50
N ARG A 148 -7.49 -13.49 -6.17
CA ARG A 148 -6.66 -14.50 -5.58
C ARG A 148 -5.21 -14.22 -5.90
N GLY A 149 -4.39 -14.18 -4.85
CA GLY A 149 -2.93 -14.14 -4.90
C GLY A 149 -2.36 -15.50 -4.55
N TRP A 150 -1.24 -15.86 -5.17
CA TRP A 150 -0.44 -17.02 -4.82
C TRP A 150 1.02 -16.64 -4.96
N ASP A 151 1.69 -16.61 -3.82
CA ASP A 151 3.03 -16.06 -3.72
C ASP A 151 4.00 -17.15 -3.29
N GLU A 152 5.25 -17.00 -3.69
CA GLU A 152 6.37 -17.84 -3.29
C GLU A 152 7.37 -17.00 -2.50
N VAL A 153 7.73 -17.47 -1.31
CA VAL A 153 8.69 -16.83 -0.40
C VAL A 153 9.94 -17.68 -0.35
N ARG A 154 11.08 -17.08 -0.66
CA ARG A 154 12.39 -17.73 -0.66
C ARG A 154 13.35 -17.01 0.29
N ARG A 155 14.56 -17.54 0.41
CA ARG A 155 15.66 -16.91 1.16
C ARG A 155 16.94 -16.94 0.34
N ARG A 156 17.69 -15.85 0.40
CA ARG A 156 18.98 -15.73 -0.31
C ARG A 156 20.13 -16.50 0.33
N ASP A 157 20.01 -16.79 1.62
CA ASP A 157 21.01 -17.50 2.42
C ASP A 157 20.67 -18.98 2.63
N ASP A 158 19.56 -19.45 2.02
CA ASP A 158 19.06 -20.81 2.15
C ASP A 158 18.25 -21.19 0.90
N ASP A 159 18.91 -21.83 -0.06
CA ASP A 159 18.32 -22.20 -1.36
C ASP A 159 17.26 -23.33 -1.21
N GLU A 160 17.22 -24.02 -0.06
CA GLU A 160 16.21 -25.06 0.23
C GLU A 160 14.94 -24.46 0.83
N PHE A 161 14.99 -23.20 1.30
CA PHE A 161 13.82 -22.51 1.86
C PHE A 161 12.90 -22.05 0.74
N ALA A 162 11.73 -22.65 0.66
CA ALA A 162 10.64 -22.28 -0.25
C ALA A 162 9.30 -22.47 0.45
N GLU A 163 8.61 -21.38 0.68
CA GLU A 163 7.31 -21.33 1.34
C GLU A 163 6.30 -20.64 0.45
N SER A 164 5.02 -20.79 0.73
CA SER A 164 3.95 -20.20 -0.10
C SER A 164 2.93 -19.43 0.72
N VAL A 165 2.28 -18.46 0.06
CA VAL A 165 1.14 -17.72 0.59
C VAL A 165 -0.01 -17.77 -0.42
N ASP A 166 -1.21 -18.14 0.04
CA ASP A 166 -2.47 -18.01 -0.71
C ASP A 166 -3.28 -16.87 -0.08
N ARG A 167 -3.64 -15.88 -0.90
CA ARG A 167 -4.44 -14.73 -0.47
C ARG A 167 -5.72 -14.67 -1.27
N ARG A 168 -6.85 -14.46 -0.58
CA ARG A 168 -8.16 -14.25 -1.21
C ARG A 168 -8.76 -12.97 -0.68
N THR A 169 -9.20 -12.11 -1.60
CA THR A 169 -9.81 -10.85 -1.27
C THR A 169 -11.20 -10.75 -1.90
N TRP A 170 -12.19 -10.38 -1.10
CA TRP A 170 -13.55 -10.05 -1.55
C TRP A 170 -13.83 -8.60 -1.24
N ARG A 171 -14.39 -7.89 -2.20
CA ARG A 171 -14.75 -6.49 -2.09
C ARG A 171 -16.20 -6.28 -2.47
N LEU A 172 -16.91 -5.51 -1.67
CA LEU A 172 -18.25 -5.01 -1.95
C LEU A 172 -18.24 -3.50 -1.89
N GLY A 173 -18.91 -2.85 -2.83
CA GLY A 173 -19.02 -1.40 -2.86
C GLY A 173 -20.42 -0.94 -3.26
N VAL A 174 -20.85 0.17 -2.69
CA VAL A 174 -22.05 0.89 -3.11
C VAL A 174 -21.70 2.37 -3.16
N SER A 175 -21.94 3.00 -4.30
CA SER A 175 -21.84 4.44 -4.48
C SER A 175 -23.21 5.02 -4.82
N GLN A 176 -23.55 6.15 -4.22
CA GLN A 176 -24.84 6.83 -4.38
C GLN A 176 -24.66 8.32 -4.63
N ILE A 177 -25.18 8.81 -5.74
CA ILE A 177 -25.40 10.24 -5.95
C ILE A 177 -26.64 10.63 -5.15
N VAL A 178 -26.45 11.29 -4.01
CA VAL A 178 -27.53 11.67 -3.08
C VAL A 178 -28.19 12.98 -3.53
N THR A 179 -27.35 13.93 -3.98
CA THR A 179 -27.78 15.19 -4.58
C THR A 179 -26.86 15.52 -5.74
N PRO A 180 -27.16 16.53 -6.60
CA PRO A 180 -26.24 16.94 -7.65
C PRO A 180 -24.84 17.37 -7.16
N THR A 181 -24.69 17.63 -5.87
CA THR A 181 -23.42 18.08 -5.26
C THR A 181 -22.86 17.12 -4.23
N LEU A 182 -23.55 16.01 -3.89
CA LEU A 182 -23.12 15.08 -2.85
C LEU A 182 -23.16 13.64 -3.38
N MET A 183 -22.00 13.00 -3.33
CA MET A 183 -21.84 11.56 -3.52
C MET A 183 -21.42 10.91 -2.21
N LEU A 184 -21.98 9.76 -1.89
CA LEU A 184 -21.60 8.90 -0.78
C LEU A 184 -21.18 7.54 -1.30
N GLY A 185 -20.19 6.94 -0.65
CA GLY A 185 -19.75 5.59 -0.92
C GLY A 185 -19.61 4.78 0.35
N LEU A 186 -19.94 3.50 0.27
CA LEU A 186 -19.71 2.50 1.30
C LEU A 186 -18.92 1.37 0.68
N SER A 187 -17.91 0.86 1.37
CA SER A 187 -17.21 -0.33 0.94
C SER A 187 -16.91 -1.27 2.10
N TYR A 188 -16.83 -2.55 1.77
CA TYR A 188 -16.41 -3.60 2.68
C TYR A 188 -15.42 -4.52 1.97
N GLU A 189 -14.36 -4.86 2.66
CA GLU A 189 -13.29 -5.74 2.19
C GLU A 189 -13.03 -6.84 3.21
N LEU A 190 -12.97 -8.06 2.72
CA LEU A 190 -12.56 -9.25 3.47
C LEU A 190 -11.31 -9.83 2.80
N VAL A 191 -10.24 -10.04 3.58
CA VAL A 191 -9.01 -10.69 3.11
C VAL A 191 -8.78 -11.94 3.95
N SER A 192 -8.46 -13.04 3.29
CA SER A 192 -8.02 -14.29 3.92
C SER A 192 -6.65 -14.65 3.38
N ASP A 193 -5.68 -14.67 4.27
CA ASP A 193 -4.29 -15.08 4.00
C ASP A 193 -4.03 -16.42 4.67
N GLU A 194 -3.35 -17.32 3.97
CA GLU A 194 -2.95 -18.64 4.45
C GLU A 194 -1.54 -18.99 3.93
N GLY A 195 -0.68 -19.53 4.80
CA GLY A 195 0.68 -19.93 4.46
C GLY A 195 1.74 -19.29 5.34
N PHE A 196 2.89 -18.95 4.75
CA PHE A 196 4.01 -18.34 5.45
C PHE A 196 3.86 -16.82 5.48
N LEU A 197 3.33 -16.28 6.57
CA LEU A 197 2.94 -14.88 6.69
C LEU A 197 3.99 -13.99 7.39
N ASN A 198 5.09 -14.53 7.85
CA ASN A 198 6.16 -13.76 8.47
C ASN A 198 7.32 -13.47 7.49
N ASN A 199 8.10 -12.47 7.82
CA ASN A 199 9.34 -12.21 7.09
C ASN A 199 10.42 -13.22 7.56
N PRO A 200 11.05 -13.99 6.63
CA PRO A 200 11.99 -15.06 7.00
C PRO A 200 13.31 -14.56 7.62
N TYR A 201 13.55 -13.25 7.60
CA TYR A 201 14.79 -12.62 8.10
C TYR A 201 14.60 -11.88 9.42
N ARG A 202 13.35 -11.65 9.87
CA ARG A 202 13.07 -10.88 11.09
C ARG A 202 13.29 -11.72 12.35
N SER A 203 13.60 -11.00 13.43
CA SER A 203 13.87 -11.58 14.74
C SER A 203 13.22 -10.74 15.83
N VAL A 204 12.72 -11.43 16.85
CA VAL A 204 12.34 -10.82 18.13
C VAL A 204 13.52 -10.79 19.07
N ARG A 205 13.55 -9.82 19.98
CA ARG A 205 14.51 -9.79 21.10
C ARG A 205 13.84 -10.26 22.40
N TYR A 206 14.63 -10.92 23.22
CA TYR A 206 14.21 -11.40 24.55
C TYR A 206 15.30 -11.15 25.59
N LEU A 207 14.91 -11.01 26.86
CA LEU A 207 15.84 -10.82 27.96
C LEU A 207 16.72 -12.07 28.13
N ASP A 208 18.03 -11.85 28.18
CA ASP A 208 19.04 -12.87 28.36
C ASP A 208 20.13 -12.36 29.32
N ALA A 209 20.17 -12.93 30.52
CA ALA A 209 21.12 -12.52 31.55
C ALA A 209 22.58 -12.91 31.24
N ASP A 210 22.78 -13.89 30.35
CA ASP A 210 24.11 -14.31 29.93
C ASP A 210 24.67 -13.47 28.78
N SER A 211 23.82 -12.64 28.16
CA SER A 211 24.21 -11.73 27.10
C SER A 211 24.86 -10.45 27.67
N PRO A 212 26.00 -10.00 27.12
CA PRO A 212 26.66 -8.76 27.56
C PRO A 212 25.79 -7.50 27.43
N VAL A 213 24.77 -7.52 26.55
CA VAL A 213 23.84 -6.42 26.32
C VAL A 213 22.49 -6.63 27.03
N GLY A 214 22.31 -7.74 27.76
CA GLY A 214 21.13 -8.05 28.55
C GLY A 214 19.95 -8.62 27.71
N TYR A 215 20.13 -8.87 26.43
CA TYR A 215 19.14 -9.50 25.56
C TYR A 215 19.80 -10.30 24.44
N ALA A 216 19.03 -11.22 23.84
CA ALA A 216 19.41 -11.99 22.66
C ALA A 216 18.26 -11.99 21.64
N TYR A 217 18.49 -12.59 20.46
CA TYR A 217 17.52 -12.63 19.37
C TYR A 217 17.14 -14.07 19.03
N GLN A 218 15.88 -14.26 18.64
CA GLN A 218 15.37 -15.47 18.00
C GLN A 218 14.48 -15.12 16.81
N LYS A 219 14.21 -16.06 15.91
CA LYS A 219 13.34 -15.85 14.74
C LYS A 219 11.92 -15.50 15.18
N GLU A 220 11.25 -14.67 14.39
CA GLU A 220 9.81 -14.44 14.52
C GLU A 220 9.02 -15.69 14.15
N VAL A 221 7.87 -15.88 14.79
CA VAL A 221 6.92 -16.96 14.50
C VAL A 221 5.52 -16.39 14.47
N TYR A 222 4.88 -16.42 13.31
CA TYR A 222 3.52 -15.89 13.13
C TYR A 222 2.50 -17.02 12.97
N PRO A 223 1.21 -16.74 13.22
CA PRO A 223 0.14 -17.63 12.77
C PRO A 223 0.16 -17.78 11.24
N HIS A 224 -0.10 -19.00 10.75
CA HIS A 224 -0.15 -19.29 9.32
C HIS A 224 -1.45 -18.87 8.64
N THR A 225 -2.36 -18.24 9.36
CA THR A 225 -3.63 -17.73 8.84
C THR A 225 -3.91 -16.34 9.38
N ARG A 226 -4.50 -15.50 8.55
CA ARG A 226 -5.01 -14.18 8.93
C ARG A 226 -6.30 -13.91 8.18
N VAL A 227 -7.34 -13.49 8.88
CA VAL A 227 -8.57 -12.99 8.27
C VAL A 227 -8.74 -11.54 8.70
N SER A 228 -8.82 -10.66 7.71
CA SER A 228 -8.92 -9.22 7.92
C SER A 228 -10.22 -8.68 7.34
N ASN A 229 -10.83 -7.75 8.03
CA ASN A 229 -12.06 -7.08 7.64
C ASN A 229 -11.84 -5.56 7.65
N ALA A 230 -12.35 -4.88 6.64
CA ALA A 230 -12.34 -3.44 6.60
C ALA A 230 -13.66 -2.90 6.07
N ALA A 231 -14.19 -1.89 6.74
CA ALA A 231 -15.36 -1.15 6.29
C ALA A 231 -14.99 0.33 6.12
N SER A 232 -15.44 0.96 5.03
CA SER A 232 -15.26 2.40 4.86
C SER A 232 -16.52 3.11 4.42
N ILE A 233 -16.62 4.37 4.83
CA ILE A 233 -17.55 5.35 4.31
C ILE A 233 -16.76 6.51 3.72
N ASN A 234 -17.16 6.98 2.54
CA ASN A 234 -16.58 8.17 1.92
C ASN A 234 -17.68 9.12 1.44
N ALA A 235 -17.35 10.38 1.37
CA ALA A 235 -18.21 11.43 0.87
C ALA A 235 -17.42 12.39 -0.02
N ARG A 236 -18.04 12.84 -1.10
CA ARG A 236 -17.52 13.91 -1.94
C ARG A 236 -18.58 14.98 -2.11
N TYR A 237 -18.23 16.22 -1.76
CA TYR A 237 -19.13 17.36 -1.85
C TYR A 237 -18.56 18.40 -2.81
N PHE A 238 -19.32 18.74 -3.84
CA PHE A 238 -18.97 19.73 -4.86
C PHE A 238 -19.41 21.12 -4.42
N LEU A 239 -18.47 22.03 -4.39
CA LEU A 239 -18.68 23.44 -3.99
C LEU A 239 -19.07 24.30 -5.19
N PRO A 240 -19.83 25.40 -4.98
CA PRO A 240 -20.35 26.23 -6.08
C PRO A 240 -19.30 26.82 -7.02
N TYR A 241 -18.05 26.96 -6.56
CA TYR A 241 -16.94 27.54 -7.33
C TYR A 241 -16.02 26.47 -7.95
N ARG A 242 -16.60 25.31 -8.37
CA ARG A 242 -15.94 24.22 -9.07
C ARG A 242 -14.93 23.43 -8.22
N ALA A 243 -14.83 23.68 -6.92
CA ALA A 243 -13.98 22.92 -6.04
C ALA A 243 -14.73 21.71 -5.46
N ALA A 244 -14.00 20.78 -4.85
CA ALA A 244 -14.60 19.67 -4.13
C ALA A 244 -13.87 19.43 -2.80
N VAL A 245 -14.64 19.04 -1.79
CA VAL A 245 -14.14 18.48 -0.53
C VAL A 245 -14.46 16.99 -0.55
N TYR A 246 -13.53 16.18 -0.10
CA TYR A 246 -13.78 14.77 0.13
C TYR A 246 -13.37 14.37 1.54
N GLY A 247 -14.03 13.35 2.08
CA GLY A 247 -13.72 12.74 3.36
C GLY A 247 -13.87 11.23 3.27
N GLU A 248 -13.09 10.51 4.07
CA GLU A 248 -13.15 9.06 4.18
C GLU A 248 -12.89 8.67 5.64
N PHE A 249 -13.64 7.71 6.13
CA PHE A 249 -13.36 7.01 7.37
C PHE A 249 -13.34 5.52 7.08
N ARG A 250 -12.28 4.82 7.50
CA ARG A 250 -12.10 3.37 7.38
C ARG A 250 -11.77 2.78 8.73
N TYR A 251 -12.46 1.71 9.08
CA TYR A 251 -12.16 0.85 10.22
C TYR A 251 -11.70 -0.51 9.72
N PHE A 252 -10.67 -1.06 10.36
CA PHE A 252 -10.08 -2.35 10.05
C PHE A 252 -9.93 -3.16 11.33
N THR A 253 -10.15 -4.47 11.24
CA THR A 253 -9.88 -5.44 12.30
C THR A 253 -9.45 -6.77 11.70
N ASP A 254 -8.67 -7.56 12.44
CA ASP A 254 -8.22 -8.87 12.00
C ASP A 254 -8.12 -9.91 13.11
N THR A 255 -7.81 -11.16 12.72
CA THR A 255 -7.65 -12.29 13.65
C THR A 255 -6.31 -12.29 14.40
N TRP A 256 -5.43 -11.34 14.12
CA TRP A 256 -4.19 -11.14 14.87
C TRP A 256 -4.35 -10.13 16.01
N GLY A 257 -5.56 -9.58 16.20
CA GLY A 257 -5.89 -8.61 17.23
C GLY A 257 -5.60 -7.16 16.82
N ILE A 258 -5.24 -6.91 15.55
CA ILE A 258 -5.04 -5.55 15.07
C ILE A 258 -6.40 -4.90 14.83
N ASP A 259 -6.62 -3.77 15.49
CA ASP A 259 -7.69 -2.82 15.21
C ASP A 259 -7.07 -1.53 14.72
N SER A 260 -7.58 -0.96 13.63
CA SER A 260 -7.08 0.32 13.17
C SER A 260 -8.17 1.20 12.56
N MET A 261 -7.95 2.51 12.61
CA MET A 261 -8.79 3.50 11.96
C MET A 261 -7.99 4.44 11.08
N THR A 262 -8.59 4.82 9.96
CA THR A 262 -8.07 5.84 9.07
C THR A 262 -9.14 6.91 8.87
N ALA A 263 -8.77 8.17 9.05
CA ALA A 263 -9.61 9.32 8.70
C ALA A 263 -8.87 10.19 7.70
N LYS A 264 -9.54 10.53 6.59
CA LYS A 264 -8.99 11.42 5.55
C LYS A 264 -9.94 12.58 5.30
N ILE A 265 -9.37 13.74 5.02
CA ILE A 265 -10.06 14.88 4.44
C ILE A 265 -9.18 15.47 3.36
N GLY A 266 -9.80 15.95 2.28
CA GLY A 266 -9.06 16.60 1.22
C GLY A 266 -9.91 17.62 0.48
N TYR A 267 -9.20 18.47 -0.24
CA TYR A 267 -9.75 19.59 -1.02
C TYR A 267 -9.09 19.65 -2.37
N THR A 268 -9.90 19.72 -3.42
CA THR A 268 -9.46 19.86 -4.81
C THR A 268 -10.00 21.16 -5.36
N HIS A 269 -9.12 21.98 -5.93
CA HIS A 269 -9.47 23.29 -6.47
C HIS A 269 -8.95 23.48 -7.90
N PRO A 270 -9.82 23.40 -8.93
CA PRO A 270 -9.50 23.85 -10.27
C PRO A 270 -9.30 25.37 -10.29
N TRP A 271 -8.10 25.81 -10.63
CA TRP A 271 -7.76 27.22 -10.69
C TRP A 271 -7.49 27.64 -12.13
N ARG A 272 -8.28 28.64 -12.62
CA ARG A 272 -8.34 29.00 -14.02
C ARG A 272 -8.69 27.77 -14.88
N GLU A 273 -8.14 27.66 -16.08
CA GLU A 273 -8.48 26.59 -17.02
C GLU A 273 -7.47 25.42 -17.01
N LYS A 274 -6.27 25.65 -16.48
CA LYS A 274 -5.12 24.75 -16.66
C LYS A 274 -4.56 24.14 -15.39
N TRP A 275 -4.93 24.65 -14.23
CA TRP A 275 -4.38 24.20 -12.97
C TRP A 275 -5.43 23.50 -12.11
N ILE A 276 -5.02 22.44 -11.45
CA ILE A 276 -5.77 21.83 -10.35
C ILE A 276 -4.81 21.72 -9.16
N PHE A 277 -5.20 22.28 -8.03
CA PHE A 277 -4.47 22.15 -6.77
C PHE A 277 -5.21 21.22 -5.84
N GLU A 278 -4.45 20.40 -5.11
CA GLU A 278 -4.98 19.48 -4.13
C GLU A 278 -4.25 19.65 -2.80
N ALA A 279 -5.01 19.54 -1.71
CA ALA A 279 -4.49 19.48 -0.36
C ALA A 279 -5.25 18.39 0.40
N GLY A 280 -4.55 17.62 1.22
CA GLY A 280 -5.15 16.53 1.96
C GLY A 280 -4.48 16.32 3.32
N TYR A 281 -5.23 15.73 4.22
CA TYR A 281 -4.73 15.26 5.50
C TYR A 281 -5.28 13.86 5.78
N ARG A 282 -4.43 12.96 6.29
CA ARG A 282 -4.79 11.63 6.75
C ARG A 282 -4.26 11.42 8.17
N PHE A 283 -5.12 10.93 9.02
CA PHE A 283 -4.80 10.37 10.32
C PHE A 283 -4.96 8.85 10.26
N TYR A 284 -4.03 8.13 10.88
CA TYR A 284 -4.08 6.69 11.06
C TYR A 284 -3.70 6.35 12.50
N ASP A 285 -4.41 5.39 13.08
CA ASP A 285 -4.17 4.86 14.43
C ASP A 285 -4.34 3.34 14.39
N GLN A 286 -3.46 2.61 15.06
CA GLN A 286 -3.44 1.15 15.10
C GLN A 286 -3.07 0.64 16.50
N ALA A 287 -3.78 -0.39 16.96
CA ALA A 287 -3.37 -1.23 18.09
C ALA A 287 -2.40 -2.33 17.64
N ALA A 288 -1.59 -2.84 18.57
CA ALA A 288 -0.65 -3.92 18.30
C ALA A 288 -1.36 -5.27 18.09
N ALA A 289 -0.68 -6.17 17.36
CA ALA A 289 -1.08 -7.57 17.29
C ALA A 289 -0.94 -8.27 18.66
N ASP A 290 -1.81 -9.25 18.95
CA ASP A 290 -1.83 -10.00 20.22
C ASP A 290 -0.52 -10.69 20.57
N PHE A 291 0.29 -11.04 19.56
CA PHE A 291 1.56 -11.73 19.71
C PHE A 291 2.78 -10.81 19.52
N TYR A 292 2.56 -9.50 19.43
CA TYR A 292 3.62 -8.50 19.34
C TYR A 292 4.23 -8.20 20.72
N SER A 293 5.55 -8.04 20.77
CA SER A 293 6.27 -7.41 21.88
C SER A 293 7.60 -6.84 21.41
N ASP A 294 7.95 -5.63 21.87
CA ASP A 294 9.27 -5.07 21.58
C ASP A 294 10.39 -5.84 22.29
N LEU A 295 10.14 -6.39 23.50
CA LEU A 295 11.07 -7.20 24.27
C LEU A 295 10.34 -8.30 25.03
N PHE A 296 10.64 -9.56 24.69
CA PHE A 296 10.09 -10.71 25.39
C PHE A 296 10.83 -11.03 26.69
N PRO A 297 10.15 -11.59 27.71
CA PRO A 297 10.79 -11.87 29.00
C PRO A 297 11.80 -13.03 28.95
N ARG A 298 11.76 -13.86 27.93
CA ARG A 298 12.66 -15.01 27.69
C ARG A 298 12.48 -15.53 26.27
N ALA A 299 13.37 -16.41 25.83
CA ALA A 299 13.18 -17.19 24.61
C ALA A 299 11.89 -18.00 24.69
N ASP A 300 11.23 -18.19 23.54
CA ASP A 300 9.99 -18.99 23.40
C ASP A 300 8.93 -18.63 24.46
N ALA A 301 8.77 -17.32 24.72
CA ALA A 301 7.85 -16.82 25.75
C ALA A 301 6.39 -17.17 25.46
N GLN A 302 6.03 -17.31 24.19
CA GLN A 302 4.69 -17.67 23.70
C GLN A 302 4.78 -18.40 22.36
N ASN A 303 3.66 -18.94 21.86
CA ASN A 303 3.64 -19.73 20.63
C ASN A 303 3.93 -18.91 19.36
N PHE A 304 3.48 -17.67 19.32
CA PHE A 304 3.71 -16.74 18.24
C PHE A 304 4.44 -15.51 18.79
N LEU A 305 5.40 -15.01 18.03
CA LEU A 305 6.33 -13.97 18.48
C LEU A 305 6.60 -13.01 17.32
N ALA A 306 6.30 -11.73 17.50
CA ALA A 306 6.61 -10.69 16.56
C ALA A 306 7.21 -9.46 17.23
N ARG A 307 8.18 -8.84 16.57
CA ARG A 307 8.73 -7.52 16.90
C ARG A 307 8.69 -6.59 15.69
N ASP A 308 7.96 -6.97 14.66
CA ASP A 308 7.76 -6.10 13.52
C ASP A 308 7.05 -4.81 13.94
N LYS A 309 7.68 -3.65 13.69
CA LYS A 309 7.09 -2.35 14.01
C LYS A 309 5.73 -2.11 13.33
N GLU A 310 5.47 -2.81 12.20
CA GLU A 310 4.20 -2.73 11.50
C GLU A 310 3.05 -3.44 12.23
N LEU A 311 3.39 -4.33 13.17
CA LEU A 311 2.44 -5.02 14.06
C LEU A 311 2.33 -4.37 15.43
N SER A 312 3.03 -3.26 15.67
CA SER A 312 3.05 -2.52 16.92
C SER A 312 1.91 -1.49 17.01
N THR A 313 1.78 -0.86 18.17
CA THR A 313 0.88 0.29 18.36
C THR A 313 1.56 1.55 17.85
N PHE A 314 0.92 2.22 16.88
CA PHE A 314 1.42 3.49 16.36
C PHE A 314 0.33 4.37 15.77
N THR A 315 0.65 5.65 15.66
CA THR A 315 -0.14 6.63 14.91
C THR A 315 0.66 7.17 13.73
N SER A 316 -0.03 7.61 12.68
CA SER A 316 0.62 8.40 11.63
C SER A 316 -0.24 9.56 11.14
N HIS A 317 0.44 10.65 10.79
CA HIS A 317 -0.15 11.84 10.21
C HIS A 317 0.45 12.06 8.83
N MET A 318 -0.36 12.28 7.82
CA MET A 318 0.11 12.57 6.46
C MET A 318 -0.54 13.85 5.95
N ILE A 319 0.30 14.75 5.45
CA ILE A 319 -0.13 15.94 4.73
C ILE A 319 0.24 15.76 3.26
N THR A 320 -0.74 15.92 2.39
CA THR A 320 -0.58 15.85 0.93
C THR A 320 -0.76 17.23 0.33
N VAL A 321 0.13 17.62 -0.58
CA VAL A 321 -0.08 18.75 -1.50
C VAL A 321 0.18 18.31 -2.93
N GLY A 322 -0.64 18.77 -3.86
CA GLY A 322 -0.54 18.39 -5.27
C GLY A 322 -0.88 19.53 -6.22
N ALA A 323 -0.27 19.48 -7.39
CA ALA A 323 -0.56 20.39 -8.48
C ALA A 323 -0.56 19.62 -9.81
N THR A 324 -1.62 19.81 -10.58
CA THR A 324 -1.75 19.32 -11.95
C THR A 324 -1.77 20.52 -12.89
N TYR A 325 -0.98 20.44 -13.95
CA TYR A 325 -0.96 21.46 -15.01
C TYR A 325 -1.30 20.82 -16.35
N GLU A 326 -2.35 21.35 -17.00
CA GLU A 326 -2.71 20.96 -18.36
C GLU A 326 -1.79 21.65 -19.36
N LEU A 327 -1.04 20.84 -20.11
CA LEU A 327 -0.10 21.33 -21.10
C LEU A 327 -0.81 21.91 -22.32
N PRO A 328 -0.19 22.88 -23.02
CA PRO A 328 -0.64 23.27 -24.35
C PRO A 328 -0.62 22.05 -25.30
N PRO A 329 -1.44 22.06 -26.36
CA PRO A 329 -1.40 20.99 -27.36
C PRO A 329 0.02 20.72 -27.85
N LEU A 330 0.49 19.48 -27.73
CA LEU A 330 1.87 19.08 -28.09
C LEU A 330 2.10 19.01 -29.61
N GLY A 331 1.08 19.32 -30.42
CA GLY A 331 1.16 19.23 -31.89
C GLY A 331 1.11 17.78 -32.43
N TRP A 332 0.97 16.79 -31.57
CA TRP A 332 0.76 15.42 -31.96
C TRP A 332 -0.71 15.16 -32.21
N HIS A 333 -1.08 14.86 -33.43
CA HIS A 333 -2.48 14.69 -33.85
C HIS A 333 -3.25 13.61 -33.08
N PHE A 334 -2.55 12.64 -32.46
CA PHE A 334 -3.14 11.55 -31.69
C PHE A 334 -3.28 11.85 -30.19
N VAL A 335 -2.68 12.94 -29.67
CA VAL A 335 -2.81 13.35 -28.27
C VAL A 335 -3.81 14.46 -28.15
N GLN A 336 -4.94 14.16 -27.51
CA GLN A 336 -6.04 15.11 -27.30
C GLN A 336 -5.76 16.05 -26.13
N LYS A 337 -5.20 15.53 -25.05
CA LYS A 337 -4.90 16.25 -23.81
C LYS A 337 -3.67 15.67 -23.15
N SER A 338 -2.90 16.51 -22.46
CA SER A 338 -1.80 16.04 -21.64
C SER A 338 -1.65 16.88 -20.37
N THR A 339 -1.18 16.26 -19.29
CA THR A 339 -0.94 16.93 -18.01
C THR A 339 0.42 16.54 -17.43
N VAL A 340 0.99 17.45 -16.65
CA VAL A 340 2.08 17.16 -15.71
C VAL A 340 1.52 17.31 -14.31
N ASN A 341 1.84 16.34 -13.45
CA ASN A 341 1.29 16.23 -12.12
C ASN A 341 2.44 16.06 -11.12
N LEU A 342 2.46 16.88 -10.08
CA LEU A 342 3.44 16.80 -9.01
C LEU A 342 2.70 16.72 -7.68
N TYR A 343 3.00 15.69 -6.89
CA TYR A 343 2.49 15.49 -5.54
C TYR A 343 3.63 15.30 -4.57
N TYR A 344 3.44 15.82 -3.36
CA TYR A 344 4.30 15.61 -2.22
C TYR A 344 3.47 15.22 -1.01
N ASP A 345 3.88 14.14 -0.35
CA ASP A 345 3.33 13.72 0.93
C ASP A 345 4.42 13.80 2.00
N GLN A 346 4.11 14.44 3.13
CA GLN A 346 4.90 14.38 4.35
C GLN A 346 4.17 13.49 5.34
N ILE A 347 4.85 12.46 5.84
CA ILE A 347 4.30 11.48 6.77
C ILE A 347 5.10 11.52 8.06
N LEU A 348 4.41 11.56 9.18
CA LEU A 348 4.99 11.47 10.53
C LEU A 348 4.51 10.17 11.15
N TYR A 349 5.42 9.37 11.71
CA TYR A 349 5.14 8.11 12.40
C TYR A 349 5.59 8.20 13.85
N ASP A 350 4.66 7.91 14.78
CA ASP A 350 4.89 7.89 16.21
C ASP A 350 4.50 6.54 16.79
N TYR A 351 5.51 5.75 17.21
CA TYR A 351 5.33 4.43 17.82
C TYR A 351 5.18 4.55 19.33
N GLN A 352 4.29 3.75 19.91
CA GLN A 352 4.04 3.78 21.36
C GLN A 352 4.80 2.66 22.09
N ASP A 353 4.95 1.52 21.47
CA ASP A 353 5.49 0.30 22.07
C ASP A 353 6.65 -0.33 21.27
N PHE A 354 7.06 0.23 20.14
CA PHE A 354 8.31 -0.11 19.45
C PHE A 354 9.42 0.88 19.83
N ARG A 355 10.57 0.37 20.30
CA ARG A 355 11.65 1.19 20.88
C ARG A 355 12.87 1.29 19.98
N ASP A 356 13.53 2.44 20.06
CA ASP A 356 14.79 2.70 19.34
C ASP A 356 15.99 2.11 20.11
N VAL A 357 16.34 0.88 19.81
CA VAL A 357 17.44 0.17 20.45
C VAL A 357 18.84 0.75 20.13
N ARG A 358 18.94 1.68 19.18
CA ARG A 358 20.20 2.36 18.83
C ARG A 358 20.63 3.36 19.89
N GLU A 359 19.68 3.89 20.65
CA GLU A 359 19.93 4.83 21.74
C GLU A 359 20.57 4.15 22.96
N GLY A 360 20.55 2.80 23.02
CA GLY A 360 21.13 2.02 24.10
C GLY A 360 20.39 2.20 25.43
N GLY A 361 20.98 1.70 26.50
CA GLY A 361 20.41 1.76 27.85
C GLY A 361 20.02 0.39 28.39
N THR A 362 19.18 0.37 29.42
CA THR A 362 18.63 -0.87 29.96
C THR A 362 17.57 -1.41 28.99
N PRO A 363 17.65 -2.70 28.59
CA PRO A 363 16.68 -3.28 27.67
C PRO A 363 15.23 -3.04 28.12
N GLY A 364 14.39 -2.55 27.21
CA GLY A 364 12.98 -2.21 27.46
C GLY A 364 12.75 -0.79 28.02
N THR A 365 13.80 0.00 28.26
CA THR A 365 13.67 1.42 28.69
C THR A 365 14.12 2.41 27.62
N GLU A 366 14.50 1.94 26.44
CA GLU A 366 14.88 2.79 25.33
C GLU A 366 13.70 3.69 24.93
N PRO A 367 13.96 4.88 24.33
CA PRO A 367 12.88 5.77 23.89
C PRO A 367 12.00 5.11 22.82
N ALA A 368 10.74 5.52 22.75
CA ALA A 368 9.85 5.11 21.67
C ALA A 368 10.40 5.60 20.33
N TYR A 369 10.27 4.77 19.30
CA TYR A 369 10.75 5.10 17.97
C TYR A 369 9.77 6.05 17.26
N SER A 370 10.29 7.00 16.53
CA SER A 370 9.53 7.86 15.63
C SER A 370 10.38 8.23 14.42
N TYR A 371 9.75 8.52 13.31
CA TYR A 371 10.42 9.04 12.14
C TYR A 371 9.45 9.78 11.21
N ASP A 372 10.00 10.56 10.30
CA ASP A 372 9.28 11.17 9.22
C ASP A 372 9.68 10.58 7.85
N ALA A 373 8.77 10.68 6.88
CA ALA A 373 8.99 10.24 5.53
C ALA A 373 8.41 11.23 4.52
N GLY A 374 9.14 11.44 3.43
CA GLY A 374 8.68 12.22 2.29
C GLY A 374 8.38 11.32 1.10
N VAL A 375 7.28 11.59 0.38
CA VAL A 375 6.96 10.92 -0.88
C VAL A 375 6.79 11.94 -1.99
N ILE A 376 7.56 11.81 -3.06
CA ILE A 376 7.42 12.62 -4.27
C ILE A 376 6.87 11.75 -5.39
N ARG A 377 5.85 12.26 -6.09
CA ARG A 377 5.29 11.62 -7.28
C ARG A 377 5.20 12.65 -8.39
N LEU A 378 5.95 12.42 -9.46
CA LEU A 378 5.92 13.22 -10.67
C LEU A 378 5.43 12.35 -11.81
N PHE A 379 4.33 12.71 -12.46
CA PHE A 379 3.85 11.96 -13.59
C PHE A 379 3.32 12.83 -14.72
N PHE A 380 3.51 12.31 -15.92
CA PHE A 380 2.96 12.82 -17.15
C PHE A 380 1.81 11.90 -17.59
N SER A 381 0.68 12.50 -17.95
CA SER A 381 -0.47 11.77 -18.50
C SER A 381 -0.81 12.34 -19.87
N GLY A 382 -1.05 11.44 -20.83
CA GLY A 382 -1.51 11.79 -22.18
C GLY A 382 -2.75 10.99 -22.55
N TRP A 383 -3.79 11.66 -23.04
CA TRP A 383 -5.02 11.07 -23.55
C TRP A 383 -5.02 11.10 -25.07
N PHE A 384 -5.47 10.00 -25.72
CA PHE A 384 -5.38 9.82 -27.18
C PHE A 384 -6.54 9.02 -27.78
#